data_b25608ba849bd735f50589c54493764a
#
_entry.id   b25608ba849bd735f50589c54493764a
#
_cell.length_a   1.000
_cell.length_b   1.000
_cell.length_c   1.000
_cell.angle_alpha   90.00
_cell.angle_beta   90.00
_cell.angle_gamma   90.00
#
_symmetry.space_group_name_H-M   'P 1'
#
loop_
_entity.id
_entity.type
_entity.pdbx_description
1 polymer ?
#
loop_
_entity_poly.entity_id
_entity_poly.type
_entity_poly.pdbx_seq_one_letter_code
_entity_poly.pdbx_strand_id
1 'polypeptide(L)'
;MKLFIFGTLALLLPLAFLKLCYALGTVLVLRRTGGALFVSTSRAKIRAMLEALGPLSPETSFVDLGCGDGRLLRAMYRRFGILGVGYEINPWAYVLARLKNFLAGVPAEIRREDFFSANLKDYDLIFCYLFPDVLKDLAPKLRKEAKEGAVIVSANFPLPGWKPYLVLKEEDPIYFYRKGT
;
A
#
# COMPACT_ATOMS: atom_id res chain seq x y z
N MET A 1 2.71 -16.15 -42.30
CA MET A 1 1.98 -16.84 -41.23
C MET A 1 2.92 -17.33 -40.11
N LYS A 2 3.98 -18.12 -40.38
CA LYS A 2 4.94 -18.59 -39.33
C LYS A 2 5.63 -17.45 -38.58
N LEU A 3 6.09 -16.39 -39.25
CA LEU A 3 6.78 -15.23 -38.63
C LEU A 3 5.88 -14.47 -37.67
N PHE A 4 4.56 -14.37 -37.99
CA PHE A 4 3.57 -13.72 -37.14
C PHE A 4 3.30 -14.52 -35.86
N ILE A 5 3.27 -15.85 -35.95
CA ILE A 5 3.10 -16.76 -34.80
C ILE A 5 4.32 -16.68 -33.88
N PHE A 6 5.54 -16.66 -34.43
CA PHE A 6 6.76 -16.51 -33.62
C PHE A 6 6.84 -15.15 -32.91
N GLY A 7 6.42 -14.06 -33.58
CA GLY A 7 6.37 -12.72 -32.98
C GLY A 7 5.37 -12.62 -31.84
N THR A 8 4.15 -13.17 -32.01
CA THR A 8 3.15 -13.19 -30.94
C THR A 8 3.56 -14.09 -29.77
N LEU A 9 4.17 -15.24 -30.02
CA LEU A 9 4.66 -16.15 -28.98
C LEU A 9 5.81 -15.51 -28.17
N ALA A 10 6.73 -14.81 -28.85
CA ALA A 10 7.84 -14.10 -28.20
C ALA A 10 7.36 -12.96 -27.26
N LEU A 11 6.19 -12.38 -27.53
CA LEU A 11 5.58 -11.36 -26.65
C LEU A 11 4.74 -11.96 -25.51
N LEU A 12 4.03 -13.05 -25.78
CA LEU A 12 3.11 -13.67 -24.83
C LEU A 12 3.83 -14.52 -23.76
N LEU A 13 4.91 -15.21 -24.12
CA LEU A 13 5.67 -16.06 -23.19
C LEU A 13 6.27 -15.28 -22.01
N PRO A 14 6.93 -14.12 -22.19
CA PRO A 14 7.42 -13.33 -21.07
C PRO A 14 6.29 -12.80 -20.16
N LEU A 15 5.15 -12.43 -20.73
CA LEU A 15 3.98 -11.99 -19.96
C LEU A 15 3.35 -13.13 -19.15
N ALA A 16 3.24 -14.32 -19.74
CA ALA A 16 2.76 -15.50 -19.04
C ALA A 16 3.71 -15.93 -17.93
N PHE A 17 5.02 -15.90 -18.19
CA PHE A 17 6.05 -16.16 -17.20
C PHE A 17 6.00 -15.15 -16.04
N LEU A 18 5.84 -13.87 -16.32
CA LEU A 18 5.71 -12.83 -15.29
C LEU A 18 4.49 -13.05 -14.41
N LYS A 19 3.34 -13.41 -15.02
CA LYS A 19 2.12 -13.76 -14.27
C LYS A 19 2.30 -15.00 -13.40
N LEU A 20 2.98 -16.02 -13.93
CA LEU A 20 3.28 -17.24 -13.18
C LEU A 20 4.20 -16.96 -11.99
N CYS A 21 5.25 -16.17 -12.19
CA CYS A 21 6.15 -15.73 -11.13
C CYS A 21 5.40 -14.92 -10.06
N TYR A 22 4.49 -14.02 -10.48
CA TYR A 22 3.63 -13.30 -9.55
C TYR A 22 2.74 -14.24 -8.73
N ALA A 23 2.08 -15.21 -9.39
CA ALA A 23 1.23 -16.19 -8.72
C ALA A 23 2.03 -17.04 -7.72
N LEU A 24 3.20 -17.54 -8.12
CA LEU A 24 4.10 -18.29 -7.24
C LEU A 24 4.59 -17.46 -6.05
N GLY A 25 4.97 -16.20 -6.28
CA GLY A 25 5.34 -15.27 -5.21
C GLY A 25 4.20 -15.04 -4.20
N THR A 26 2.97 -14.93 -4.70
CA THR A 26 1.77 -14.82 -3.86
C THR A 26 1.55 -16.09 -3.04
N VAL A 27 1.65 -17.28 -3.65
CA VAL A 27 1.49 -18.56 -2.94
C VAL A 27 2.54 -18.72 -1.84
N LEU A 28 3.79 -18.33 -2.09
CA LEU A 28 4.87 -18.43 -1.09
C LEU A 28 4.63 -17.57 0.16
N VAL A 29 3.94 -16.44 0.02
CA VAL A 29 3.64 -15.55 1.14
C VAL A 29 2.22 -15.72 1.69
N LEU A 30 1.38 -16.57 1.08
CA LEU A 30 -0.02 -16.76 1.45
C LEU A 30 -0.20 -17.13 2.94
N ARG A 31 0.69 -17.98 3.46
CA ARG A 31 0.67 -18.36 4.89
C ARG A 31 1.03 -17.21 5.83
N ARG A 32 1.81 -16.22 5.36
CA ARG A 32 2.22 -15.06 6.15
C ARG A 32 1.27 -13.89 6.01
N THR A 33 0.53 -13.82 4.92
CA THR A 33 -0.43 -12.72 4.63
C THR A 33 -1.87 -13.07 4.98
N GLY A 34 -2.12 -14.23 5.61
CA GLY A 34 -3.49 -14.69 5.89
C GLY A 34 -4.35 -14.87 4.63
N GLY A 35 -3.71 -15.16 3.46
CA GLY A 35 -4.41 -15.30 2.18
C GLY A 35 -4.66 -13.97 1.45
N ALA A 36 -4.11 -12.85 1.93
CA ALA A 36 -4.30 -11.55 1.31
C ALA A 36 -3.68 -11.50 -0.09
N LEU A 37 -4.55 -11.39 -1.09
CA LEU A 37 -4.16 -11.10 -2.47
C LEU A 37 -3.84 -9.61 -2.60
N PHE A 38 -2.84 -9.28 -3.42
CA PHE A 38 -2.57 -7.90 -3.78
C PHE A 38 -3.78 -7.28 -4.51
N VAL A 39 -4.43 -6.32 -3.87
CA VAL A 39 -5.49 -5.49 -4.46
C VAL A 39 -4.98 -4.08 -4.61
N SER A 40 -4.96 -3.61 -5.84
CA SER A 40 -4.46 -2.28 -6.17
C SER A 40 -5.49 -1.20 -5.84
N THR A 41 -5.15 -0.23 -5.02
CA THR A 41 -5.99 0.97 -4.80
C THR A 41 -6.22 1.72 -6.12
N SER A 42 -7.47 2.05 -6.45
CA SER A 42 -7.79 2.78 -7.69
C SER A 42 -7.22 4.21 -7.66
N ARG A 43 -6.98 4.79 -8.85
CA ARG A 43 -6.52 6.19 -8.95
C ARG A 43 -7.54 7.19 -8.40
N ALA A 44 -8.83 6.91 -8.58
CA ALA A 44 -9.92 7.74 -8.07
C ALA A 44 -9.89 7.76 -6.53
N LYS A 45 -9.77 6.59 -5.90
CA LYS A 45 -9.68 6.45 -4.45
C LYS A 45 -8.46 7.17 -3.87
N ILE A 46 -7.29 7.03 -4.50
CA ILE A 46 -6.08 7.77 -4.09
C ILE A 46 -6.33 9.28 -4.18
N ARG A 47 -6.93 9.77 -5.26
CA ARG A 47 -7.23 11.20 -5.40
C ARG A 47 -8.16 11.70 -4.30
N ALA A 48 -9.29 11.02 -4.06
CA ALA A 48 -10.23 11.38 -2.99
C ALA A 48 -9.57 11.40 -1.61
N MET A 49 -8.71 10.43 -1.32
CA MET A 49 -7.94 10.38 -0.09
C MET A 49 -6.98 11.56 0.04
N LEU A 50 -6.22 11.89 -1.01
CA LEU A 50 -5.27 13.01 -0.99
C LEU A 50 -5.99 14.36 -0.83
N GLU A 51 -7.17 14.52 -1.42
CA GLU A 51 -8.03 15.70 -1.26
C GLU A 51 -8.52 15.83 0.19
N ALA A 52 -8.98 14.73 0.79
CA ALA A 52 -9.47 14.69 2.16
C ALA A 52 -8.38 14.93 3.23
N LEU A 53 -7.15 14.52 2.96
CA LEU A 53 -6.01 14.82 3.83
C LEU A 53 -5.67 16.31 3.86
N GLY A 54 -6.05 17.07 2.82
CA GLY A 54 -5.74 18.49 2.70
C GLY A 54 -4.25 18.75 2.42
N PRO A 55 -3.79 19.98 2.67
CA PRO A 55 -2.38 20.32 2.51
C PRO A 55 -1.54 19.65 3.60
N LEU A 56 -0.48 18.93 3.18
CA LEU A 56 0.50 18.30 4.08
C LEU A 56 1.87 18.93 3.85
N SER A 57 2.68 19.00 4.92
CA SER A 57 4.08 19.38 4.81
C SER A 57 4.89 18.26 4.12
N PRO A 58 5.89 18.60 3.27
CA PRO A 58 6.85 17.63 2.76
C PRO A 58 7.59 16.84 3.84
N GLU A 59 7.67 17.38 5.04
CA GLU A 59 8.32 16.78 6.21
C GLU A 59 7.43 15.76 6.94
N THR A 60 6.15 15.65 6.54
CA THR A 60 5.23 14.65 7.12
C THR A 60 5.79 13.25 6.97
N SER A 61 6.03 12.57 8.08
CA SER A 61 6.50 11.18 8.06
C SER A 61 5.35 10.25 7.68
N PHE A 62 5.51 9.50 6.57
CA PHE A 62 4.47 8.69 5.99
C PHE A 62 4.89 7.23 5.80
N VAL A 63 4.00 6.30 6.14
CA VAL A 63 4.18 4.86 5.89
C VAL A 63 2.96 4.24 5.21
N ASP A 64 3.22 3.35 4.24
CA ASP A 64 2.22 2.54 3.54
C ASP A 64 2.43 1.06 3.89
N LEU A 65 1.51 0.50 4.68
CA LEU A 65 1.55 -0.87 5.18
C LEU A 65 0.92 -1.83 4.16
N GLY A 66 1.76 -2.54 3.41
CA GLY A 66 1.35 -3.33 2.26
C GLY A 66 1.30 -2.47 0.98
N CYS A 67 2.40 -1.79 0.67
CA CYS A 67 2.42 -0.75 -0.36
C CYS A 67 2.21 -1.26 -1.80
N GLY A 68 2.20 -2.58 -2.01
CA GLY A 68 1.99 -3.20 -3.30
C GLY A 68 2.98 -2.71 -4.36
N ASP A 69 2.47 -2.11 -5.43
CA ASP A 69 3.30 -1.55 -6.50
C ASP A 69 3.83 -0.12 -6.22
N GLY A 70 3.65 0.39 -5.02
CA GLY A 70 4.14 1.70 -4.58
C GLY A 70 3.38 2.90 -5.14
N ARG A 71 2.17 2.71 -5.68
CA ARG A 71 1.41 3.80 -6.34
C ARG A 71 1.02 4.93 -5.41
N LEU A 72 0.69 4.63 -4.14
CA LEU A 72 0.35 5.64 -3.16
C LEU A 72 1.58 6.48 -2.78
N LEU A 73 2.73 5.83 -2.59
CA LEU A 73 4.00 6.53 -2.34
C LEU A 73 4.32 7.52 -3.46
N ARG A 74 4.16 7.11 -4.72
CA ARG A 74 4.35 8.00 -5.87
C ARG A 74 3.33 9.15 -5.90
N ALA A 75 2.10 8.89 -5.49
CA ALA A 75 1.06 9.91 -5.45
C ALA A 75 1.31 10.96 -4.34
N MET A 76 1.72 10.51 -3.15
CA MET A 76 2.12 11.35 -2.01
C MET A 76 3.31 12.27 -2.38
N TYR A 77 4.34 11.69 -2.99
CA TYR A 77 5.48 12.48 -3.45
C TYR A 77 5.09 13.54 -4.49
N ARG A 78 4.32 13.16 -5.51
CA ARG A 78 3.90 14.10 -6.57
C ARG A 78 2.99 15.21 -6.07
N ARG A 79 2.16 14.93 -5.08
CA ARG A 79 1.16 15.89 -4.58
C ARG A 79 1.71 16.80 -3.50
N PHE A 80 2.55 16.28 -2.60
CA PHE A 80 2.99 16.96 -1.40
C PHE A 80 4.52 17.01 -1.22
N GLY A 81 5.30 16.35 -2.07
CA GLY A 81 6.74 16.21 -1.89
C GLY A 81 7.15 15.23 -0.78
N ILE A 82 6.20 14.47 -0.22
CA ILE A 82 6.44 13.58 0.91
C ILE A 82 7.20 12.34 0.47
N LEU A 83 8.32 12.06 1.12
CA LEU A 83 9.08 10.82 1.01
C LEU A 83 8.53 9.80 2.01
N GLY A 84 7.77 8.82 1.51
CA GLY A 84 7.22 7.76 2.37
C GLY A 84 8.05 6.49 2.37
N VAL A 85 7.78 5.64 3.38
CA VAL A 85 8.30 4.28 3.48
C VAL A 85 7.16 3.31 3.15
N GLY A 86 7.41 2.34 2.27
CA GLY A 86 6.47 1.26 1.96
C GLY A 86 6.97 -0.09 2.45
N TYR A 87 6.11 -0.84 3.12
CA TYR A 87 6.37 -2.23 3.49
C TYR A 87 5.65 -3.15 2.52
N GLU A 88 6.34 -4.13 1.94
CA GLU A 88 5.75 -5.11 1.02
C GLU A 88 6.44 -6.46 1.16
N ILE A 89 5.69 -7.46 1.57
CA ILE A 89 6.23 -8.81 1.81
C ILE A 89 6.31 -9.65 0.53
N ASN A 90 5.44 -9.37 -0.45
CA ASN A 90 5.43 -10.09 -1.72
C ASN A 90 6.65 -9.67 -2.56
N PRO A 91 7.55 -10.61 -2.91
CA PRO A 91 8.80 -10.27 -3.61
C PRO A 91 8.58 -9.63 -4.97
N TRP A 92 7.51 -9.98 -5.68
CA TRP A 92 7.20 -9.44 -6.99
C TRP A 92 6.59 -8.05 -6.93
N ALA A 93 5.67 -7.83 -6.00
CA ALA A 93 5.12 -6.50 -5.75
C ALA A 93 6.23 -5.55 -5.28
N TYR A 94 7.14 -6.02 -4.41
CA TYR A 94 8.33 -5.28 -3.99
C TYR A 94 9.22 -4.85 -5.17
N VAL A 95 9.60 -5.79 -6.06
CA VAL A 95 10.42 -5.48 -7.25
C VAL A 95 9.69 -4.52 -8.17
N LEU A 96 8.39 -4.72 -8.38
CA LEU A 96 7.55 -3.87 -9.20
C LEU A 96 7.44 -2.44 -8.63
N ALA A 97 7.29 -2.31 -7.30
CA ALA A 97 7.26 -1.02 -6.63
C ALA A 97 8.57 -0.25 -6.84
N ARG A 98 9.71 -0.91 -6.60
CA ARG A 98 11.04 -0.31 -6.81
C ARG A 98 11.25 0.14 -8.25
N LEU A 99 10.93 -0.72 -9.20
CA LEU A 99 11.08 -0.39 -10.63
C LEU A 99 10.19 0.80 -11.03
N LYS A 100 8.93 0.80 -10.62
CA LYS A 100 8.00 1.89 -10.93
C LYS A 100 8.39 3.21 -10.24
N ASN A 101 8.91 3.16 -9.02
CA ASN A 101 9.41 4.34 -8.32
C ASN A 101 10.65 4.90 -9.03
N PHE A 102 11.59 4.04 -9.41
CA PHE A 102 12.78 4.44 -10.17
C PHE A 102 12.40 5.10 -11.50
N LEU A 103 11.55 4.45 -12.31
CA LEU A 103 11.09 5.01 -13.60
C LEU A 103 10.29 6.32 -13.44
N ALA A 104 9.68 6.53 -12.28
CA ALA A 104 8.93 7.75 -11.98
C ALA A 104 9.78 8.86 -11.33
N GLY A 105 11.06 8.62 -11.07
CA GLY A 105 11.95 9.55 -10.37
C GLY A 105 11.53 9.80 -8.91
N VAL A 106 10.90 8.82 -8.26
CA VAL A 106 10.42 8.95 -6.88
C VAL A 106 11.33 8.17 -5.94
N PRO A 107 12.10 8.85 -5.06
CA PRO A 107 13.09 8.19 -4.18
C PRO A 107 12.45 7.67 -2.89
N ALA A 108 11.23 7.11 -2.96
CA ALA A 108 10.58 6.51 -1.81
C ALA A 108 11.24 5.17 -1.44
N GLU A 109 11.41 4.95 -0.15
CA GLU A 109 11.97 3.71 0.38
C GLU A 109 10.96 2.57 0.31
N ILE A 110 11.36 1.41 -0.22
CA ILE A 110 10.54 0.19 -0.18
C ILE A 110 11.30 -0.88 0.61
N ARG A 111 10.69 -1.38 1.67
CA ARG A 111 11.21 -2.46 2.51
C ARG A 111 10.52 -3.76 2.17
N ARG A 112 11.32 -4.81 1.90
CA ARG A 112 10.79 -6.16 1.73
C ARG A 112 10.67 -6.85 3.08
N GLU A 113 9.73 -6.39 3.87
CA GLU A 113 9.55 -6.81 5.26
C GLU A 113 8.06 -6.95 5.58
N ASP A 114 7.77 -7.76 6.60
CA ASP A 114 6.45 -7.78 7.19
C ASP A 114 6.20 -6.46 7.95
N PHE A 115 5.15 -5.74 7.60
CA PHE A 115 4.82 -4.47 8.27
C PHE A 115 4.53 -4.63 9.78
N PHE A 116 4.26 -5.84 10.27
CA PHE A 116 4.16 -6.07 11.71
C PHE A 116 5.49 -5.83 12.44
N SER A 117 6.64 -5.89 11.73
CA SER A 117 7.95 -5.52 12.27
C SER A 117 8.20 -4.00 12.29
N ALA A 118 7.37 -3.22 11.58
CA ALA A 118 7.54 -1.77 11.49
C ALA A 118 7.39 -1.10 12.87
N ASN A 119 8.28 -0.16 13.18
CA ASN A 119 8.09 0.77 14.29
C ASN A 119 7.16 1.91 13.83
N LEU A 120 5.97 2.01 14.42
CA LEU A 120 4.97 2.99 14.00
C LEU A 120 5.03 4.31 14.77
N LYS A 121 5.96 4.47 15.71
CA LYS A 121 6.05 5.62 16.62
C LYS A 121 6.44 6.93 15.93
N ASP A 122 7.11 6.84 14.78
CA ASP A 122 7.72 7.99 14.12
C ASP A 122 6.88 8.52 12.95
N TYR A 123 5.71 7.89 12.67
CA TYR A 123 4.89 8.27 11.52
C TYR A 123 3.72 9.17 11.93
N ASP A 124 3.59 10.29 11.22
CA ASP A 124 2.46 11.22 11.33
C ASP A 124 1.25 10.74 10.55
N LEU A 125 1.50 9.96 9.45
CA LEU A 125 0.47 9.40 8.59
C LEU A 125 0.75 7.93 8.30
N ILE A 126 -0.22 7.08 8.60
CA ILE A 126 -0.16 5.64 8.39
C ILE A 126 -1.30 5.24 7.46
N PHE A 127 -0.98 4.61 6.34
CA PHE A 127 -1.99 4.08 5.42
C PHE A 127 -1.96 2.55 5.42
N CYS A 128 -3.15 1.95 5.29
CA CYS A 128 -3.32 0.54 5.06
C CYS A 128 -4.52 0.25 4.15
N TYR A 129 -4.34 -0.71 3.25
CA TYR A 129 -5.41 -1.32 2.47
C TYR A 129 -5.32 -2.84 2.66
N LEU A 130 -5.87 -3.32 3.74
CA LEU A 130 -5.69 -4.67 4.24
C LEU A 130 -7.04 -5.34 4.52
N PHE A 131 -7.10 -6.67 4.45
CA PHE A 131 -8.30 -7.43 4.73
C PHE A 131 -8.67 -7.40 6.23
N PRO A 132 -9.96 -7.62 6.57
CA PRO A 132 -10.46 -7.53 7.94
C PRO A 132 -9.69 -8.38 8.96
N ASP A 133 -9.24 -9.57 8.57
CA ASP A 133 -8.51 -10.46 9.48
C ASP A 133 -7.14 -9.87 9.86
N VAL A 134 -6.44 -9.27 8.89
CA VAL A 134 -5.17 -8.59 9.14
C VAL A 134 -5.37 -7.32 9.97
N LEU A 135 -6.48 -6.59 9.74
CA LEU A 135 -6.81 -5.38 10.52
C LEU A 135 -7.13 -5.69 11.98
N LYS A 136 -7.65 -6.89 12.31
CA LYS A 136 -7.84 -7.32 13.70
C LYS A 136 -6.52 -7.37 14.47
N ASP A 137 -5.45 -7.83 13.82
CA ASP A 137 -4.12 -7.93 14.43
C ASP A 137 -3.38 -6.59 14.39
N LEU A 138 -3.61 -5.78 13.35
CA LEU A 138 -2.99 -4.47 13.19
C LEU A 138 -3.57 -3.42 14.16
N ALA A 139 -4.87 -3.43 14.42
CA ALA A 139 -5.53 -2.42 15.25
C ALA A 139 -4.95 -2.31 16.69
N PRO A 140 -4.63 -3.41 17.40
CA PRO A 140 -3.92 -3.34 18.69
C PRO A 140 -2.51 -2.74 18.57
N LYS A 141 -1.76 -3.09 17.51
CA LYS A 141 -0.43 -2.54 17.26
C LYS A 141 -0.50 -1.03 17.04
N LEU A 142 -1.44 -0.55 16.22
CA LEU A 142 -1.67 0.88 16.01
C LEU A 142 -2.00 1.59 17.33
N ARG A 143 -2.83 1.00 18.18
CA ARG A 143 -3.14 1.59 19.50
C ARG A 143 -1.93 1.70 20.41
N LYS A 144 -1.05 0.72 20.37
CA LYS A 144 0.14 0.67 21.24
C LYS A 144 1.26 1.57 20.72
N GLU A 145 1.46 1.61 19.41
CA GLU A 145 2.68 2.15 18.82
C GLU A 145 2.51 3.45 18.06
N ALA A 146 1.32 3.71 17.45
CA ALA A 146 1.16 4.93 16.68
C ALA A 146 1.35 6.17 17.55
N LYS A 147 2.03 7.17 16.98
CA LYS A 147 2.27 8.48 17.61
C LYS A 147 0.94 9.16 17.97
N GLU A 148 0.88 9.80 19.12
CA GLU A 148 -0.29 10.61 19.49
C GLU A 148 -0.54 11.71 18.44
N GLY A 149 -1.79 11.84 18.01
CA GLY A 149 -2.18 12.74 16.92
C GLY A 149 -1.96 12.20 15.51
N ALA A 150 -1.28 11.06 15.33
CA ALA A 150 -1.08 10.46 14.03
C ALA A 150 -2.43 10.18 13.33
N VAL A 151 -2.46 10.43 12.04
CA VAL A 151 -3.61 10.09 11.17
C VAL A 151 -3.40 8.69 10.61
N ILE A 152 -4.40 7.83 10.80
CA ILE A 152 -4.44 6.50 10.21
C ILE A 152 -5.54 6.47 9.16
N VAL A 153 -5.22 5.99 7.96
CA VAL A 153 -6.17 5.84 6.85
C VAL A 153 -6.30 4.38 6.51
N SER A 154 -7.52 3.85 6.62
CA SER A 154 -7.83 2.47 6.22
C SER A 154 -8.77 2.49 5.02
N ALA A 155 -8.35 1.87 3.92
CA ALA A 155 -9.16 1.75 2.72
C ALA A 155 -9.99 0.45 2.75
N ASN A 156 -11.24 0.53 2.29
CA ASN A 156 -12.27 -0.50 2.18
C ASN A 156 -12.82 -1.02 3.49
N PHE A 157 -12.01 -1.20 4.53
CA PHE A 157 -12.44 -1.86 5.76
C PHE A 157 -12.14 -0.98 6.97
N PRO A 158 -13.08 -0.91 7.95
CA PRO A 158 -12.86 -0.15 9.17
C PRO A 158 -11.87 -0.86 10.09
N LEU A 159 -11.11 -0.08 10.85
CA LEU A 159 -10.26 -0.60 11.93
C LEU A 159 -11.13 -1.09 13.10
N PRO A 160 -10.99 -2.35 13.54
CA PRO A 160 -11.78 -2.89 14.64
C PRO A 160 -11.61 -2.11 15.94
N GLY A 161 -12.75 -1.70 16.50
CA GLY A 161 -12.80 -0.97 17.76
C GLY A 161 -12.27 0.46 17.70
N TRP A 162 -12.01 1.05 16.52
CA TRP A 162 -11.68 2.45 16.34
C TRP A 162 -12.90 3.23 15.82
N LYS A 163 -13.01 4.50 16.25
CA LYS A 163 -14.05 5.41 15.75
C LYS A 163 -13.43 6.34 14.69
N PRO A 164 -13.85 6.28 13.42
CA PRO A 164 -13.33 7.22 12.42
C PRO A 164 -13.88 8.63 12.67
N TYR A 165 -13.04 9.64 12.46
CA TYR A 165 -13.50 11.03 12.47
C TYR A 165 -14.04 11.49 11.11
N LEU A 166 -13.65 10.78 10.02
CA LEU A 166 -14.13 11.02 8.67
C LEU A 166 -14.27 9.68 7.95
N VAL A 167 -15.35 9.53 7.17
CA VAL A 167 -15.54 8.41 6.24
C VAL A 167 -15.92 8.97 4.88
N LEU A 168 -15.10 8.74 3.87
CA LEU A 168 -15.48 8.98 2.48
C LEU A 168 -16.32 7.79 2.00
N LYS A 169 -17.58 8.09 1.61
CA LYS A 169 -18.53 7.10 1.11
C LYS A 169 -18.38 6.97 -0.40
N GLU A 170 -17.28 6.37 -0.82
CA GLU A 170 -17.06 5.93 -2.20
C GLU A 170 -17.67 4.53 -2.41
N GLU A 171 -17.59 3.98 -3.62
CA GLU A 171 -17.95 2.59 -3.89
C GLU A 171 -17.29 1.64 -2.88
N ASP A 172 -16.02 1.91 -2.57
CA ASP A 172 -15.26 1.31 -1.48
C ASP A 172 -14.89 2.41 -0.47
N PRO A 173 -15.38 2.40 0.75
CA PRO A 173 -15.21 3.48 1.71
C PRO A 173 -13.75 3.65 2.16
N ILE A 174 -13.39 4.89 2.54
CA ILE A 174 -12.10 5.21 3.13
C ILE A 174 -12.34 5.80 4.52
N TYR A 175 -11.72 5.21 5.52
CA TYR A 175 -11.88 5.58 6.93
C TYR A 175 -10.65 6.31 7.43
N PHE A 176 -10.85 7.44 8.09
CA PHE A 176 -9.79 8.25 8.69
C PHE A 176 -9.94 8.25 10.20
N TYR A 177 -8.85 7.96 10.87
CA TYR A 177 -8.76 7.90 12.32
C TYR A 177 -7.64 8.81 12.81
N ARG A 178 -7.75 9.28 14.05
CA ARG A 178 -6.69 10.00 14.73
C ARG A 178 -6.33 9.26 16.01
N LYS A 179 -5.05 9.05 16.25
CA LYS A 179 -4.59 8.43 17.49
C LYS A 179 -4.82 9.39 18.66
N GLY A 180 -5.43 8.90 19.75
CA GLY A 180 -5.73 9.69 20.95
C GLY A 180 -7.10 10.38 20.98
N THR A 181 -7.98 10.11 19.97
CA THR A 181 -9.38 10.60 19.96
C THR A 181 -10.37 9.49 20.14
#